data_ce8304b34cc6238f2f6ed52d0933df00
#
_entry.id   ce8304b34cc6238f2f6ed52d0933df00
#
_cell.length_a   1.000
_cell.length_b   1.000
_cell.length_c   1.000
_cell.angle_alpha   90.00
_cell.angle_beta   90.00
_cell.angle_gamma   90.00
#
_symmetry.space_group_name_H-M   'P 1'
#
loop_
_entity.id
_entity.type
_entity.pdbx_description
1 polymer ?
#
loop_
_entity_poly.entity_id
_entity_poly.type
_entity_poly.pdbx_seq_one_letter_code
_entity_poly.pdbx_strand_id
1 'polypeptide(L)'
;MLRLVSDENFNGDIVRGLILRRPGLDLIRLQDIGLEGLDDPAVLAWAAANDRILLTHDRATMPDFAYSRVTAGQSMPGVFVVNDRIPVRQAIDVLLLLDICSEQAEWAGLVLYLPL
;
A
#
# COMPACT_ATOMS: atom_id res chain seq x y z
N MET A 1 11.17 -5.82 7.11
CA MET A 1 9.84 -5.38 7.57
C MET A 1 9.43 -4.11 6.83
N LEU A 2 8.17 -4.02 6.50
CA LEU A 2 7.66 -2.92 5.67
C LEU A 2 6.82 -1.94 6.51
N ARG A 3 6.82 -0.68 6.10
CA ARG A 3 5.94 0.35 6.63
C ARG A 3 4.85 0.58 5.60
N LEU A 4 3.61 0.28 5.96
CA LEU A 4 2.48 0.24 5.05
C LEU A 4 1.41 1.26 5.43
N VAL A 5 0.67 1.72 4.42
CA VAL A 5 -0.55 2.50 4.61
C VAL A 5 -1.58 2.01 3.61
N SER A 6 -2.82 1.84 4.03
CA SER A 6 -3.91 1.50 3.12
C SER A 6 -4.77 2.73 2.84
N ASP A 7 -5.24 2.87 1.59
CA ASP A 7 -6.20 3.91 1.27
C ASP A 7 -7.58 3.58 1.87
N GLU A 8 -8.50 4.55 1.84
CA GLU A 8 -9.80 4.39 2.51
C GLU A 8 -10.69 3.32 1.86
N ASN A 9 -10.45 2.99 0.59
CA ASN A 9 -11.24 2.01 -0.14
C ASN A 9 -10.63 0.60 -0.10
N PHE A 10 -9.49 0.44 0.56
CA PHE A 10 -8.86 -0.86 0.68
C PHE A 10 -9.69 -1.78 1.58
N ASN A 11 -9.78 -3.05 1.22
CA ASN A 11 -10.63 -4.02 1.90
C ASN A 11 -10.24 -4.18 3.38
N GLY A 12 -11.12 -3.78 4.28
CA GLY A 12 -10.90 -3.87 5.73
C GLY A 12 -10.72 -5.29 6.24
N ASP A 13 -11.26 -6.30 5.55
CA ASP A 13 -11.08 -7.70 5.93
C ASP A 13 -9.62 -8.13 5.74
N ILE A 14 -8.97 -7.62 4.69
CA ILE A 14 -7.53 -7.86 4.48
C ILE A 14 -6.73 -7.22 5.63
N VAL A 15 -7.03 -5.97 5.96
CA VAL A 15 -6.33 -5.27 7.05
C VAL A 15 -6.50 -6.00 8.37
N ARG A 16 -7.73 -6.39 8.72
CA ARG A 16 -7.98 -7.12 9.97
C ARG A 16 -7.24 -8.44 10.00
N GLY A 17 -7.25 -9.18 8.90
CA GLY A 17 -6.54 -10.47 8.81
C GLY A 17 -5.04 -10.32 8.93
N LEU A 18 -4.46 -9.28 8.35
CA LEU A 18 -3.03 -8.97 8.48
C LEU A 18 -2.66 -8.71 9.94
N ILE A 19 -3.40 -7.85 10.62
CA ILE A 19 -3.14 -7.48 12.01
C ILE A 19 -3.34 -8.68 12.95
N LEU A 20 -4.36 -9.52 12.71
CA LEU A 20 -4.58 -10.72 13.52
C LEU A 20 -3.44 -11.71 13.37
N ARG A 21 -2.93 -11.92 12.17
CA ARG A 21 -1.84 -12.88 11.93
C ARG A 21 -0.48 -12.35 12.31
N ARG A 22 -0.30 -11.02 12.29
CA ARG A 22 0.97 -10.37 12.63
C ARG A 22 0.69 -9.07 13.39
N PRO A 23 0.47 -9.13 14.71
CA PRO A 23 0.11 -7.93 15.50
C PRO A 23 1.15 -6.81 15.46
N GLY A 24 2.42 -7.15 15.20
CA GLY A 24 3.49 -6.14 15.09
C GLY A 24 3.65 -5.53 13.71
N LEU A 25 2.78 -5.85 12.74
CA LEU A 25 2.84 -5.28 11.40
C LEU A 25 2.61 -3.76 11.46
N ASP A 26 3.49 -3.01 10.81
CA ASP A 26 3.38 -1.54 10.75
C ASP A 26 2.46 -1.14 9.59
N LEU A 27 1.19 -1.09 9.88
CA LEU A 27 0.12 -0.78 8.91
C LEU A 27 -0.82 0.26 9.50
N ILE A 28 -1.00 1.36 8.78
CA ILE A 28 -1.94 2.43 9.12
C ILE A 28 -3.03 2.50 8.06
N ARG A 29 -4.30 2.67 8.47
CA ARG A 29 -5.40 2.99 7.57
C ARG A 29 -5.61 4.49 7.57
N LEU A 30 -5.71 5.11 6.37
CA LEU A 30 -5.89 6.56 6.28
C LEU A 30 -7.13 7.05 7.02
N GLN A 31 -8.25 6.33 6.95
CA GLN A 31 -9.47 6.72 7.65
C GLN A 31 -9.32 6.69 9.18
N ASP A 32 -8.42 5.88 9.71
CA ASP A 32 -8.20 5.78 11.17
C ASP A 32 -7.42 6.98 11.72
N ILE A 33 -6.78 7.74 10.85
CA ILE A 33 -6.02 8.95 11.25
C ILE A 33 -6.67 10.23 10.71
N GLY A 34 -7.95 10.15 10.31
CA GLY A 34 -8.71 11.31 9.90
C GLY A 34 -8.42 11.83 8.50
N LEU A 35 -7.82 10.99 7.64
CA LEU A 35 -7.43 11.39 6.29
C LEU A 35 -8.28 10.73 5.20
N GLU A 36 -9.53 10.40 5.52
CA GLU A 36 -10.48 9.99 4.49
C GLU A 36 -10.80 11.17 3.55
N GLY A 37 -11.13 10.86 2.30
CA GLY A 37 -11.50 11.85 1.30
C GLY A 37 -10.37 12.52 0.56
N LEU A 38 -9.11 12.11 0.80
CA LEU A 38 -7.99 12.60 0.01
C LEU A 38 -8.05 12.05 -1.42
N ASP A 39 -7.69 12.88 -2.40
CA ASP A 39 -7.50 12.40 -3.77
C ASP A 39 -6.20 11.59 -3.90
N ASP A 40 -6.04 10.89 -5.02
CA ASP A 40 -4.89 10.00 -5.22
C ASP A 40 -3.53 10.72 -5.12
N PRO A 41 -3.33 11.90 -5.73
CA PRO A 41 -2.06 12.62 -5.56
C PRO A 41 -1.77 12.97 -4.10
N ALA A 42 -2.78 13.36 -3.33
CA ALA A 42 -2.62 13.70 -1.91
C ALA A 42 -2.29 12.46 -1.07
N VAL A 43 -2.91 11.31 -1.37
CA VAL A 43 -2.60 10.04 -0.71
C VAL A 43 -1.13 9.67 -0.94
N LEU A 44 -0.66 9.77 -2.18
CA LEU A 44 0.73 9.46 -2.52
C LEU A 44 1.72 10.43 -1.87
N ALA A 45 1.38 11.72 -1.80
CA ALA A 45 2.21 12.71 -1.14
C ALA A 45 2.34 12.42 0.36
N TRP A 46 1.25 12.04 1.01
CA TRP A 46 1.27 11.66 2.42
C TRP A 46 2.10 10.40 2.65
N ALA A 47 1.92 9.39 1.82
CA ALA A 47 2.70 8.15 1.91
C ALA A 47 4.20 8.43 1.77
N ALA A 48 4.58 9.28 0.82
CA ALA A 48 5.98 9.67 0.62
C ALA A 48 6.54 10.43 1.82
N ALA A 49 5.77 11.39 2.37
CA ALA A 49 6.19 12.18 3.53
C ALA A 49 6.40 11.31 4.79
N ASN A 50 5.72 10.18 4.87
CA ASN A 50 5.78 9.27 6.02
C ASN A 50 6.55 7.98 5.72
N ASP A 51 7.15 7.89 4.54
CA ASP A 51 7.92 6.72 4.07
C ASP A 51 7.13 5.42 4.23
N ARG A 52 5.93 5.38 3.65
CA ARG A 52 5.05 4.21 3.70
C ARG A 52 4.70 3.73 2.31
N ILE A 53 4.70 2.41 2.13
CA ILE A 53 4.22 1.77 0.91
C ILE A 53 2.69 1.77 0.95
N LEU A 54 2.07 2.22 -0.13
CA LEU A 54 0.61 2.30 -0.25
C LEU A 54 0.03 0.96 -0.68
N LEU A 55 -0.99 0.50 0.05
CA LEU A 55 -1.84 -0.63 -0.36
C LEU A 55 -3.11 -0.06 -0.98
N THR A 56 -3.43 -0.48 -2.19
CA THR A 56 -4.62 -0.02 -2.91
C THR A 56 -5.18 -1.12 -3.78
N HIS A 57 -6.47 -1.03 -4.13
CA HIS A 57 -7.08 -1.85 -5.18
C HIS A 57 -7.19 -1.11 -6.51
N ASP A 58 -6.87 0.18 -6.54
CA ASP A 58 -7.02 1.01 -7.73
C ASP A 58 -5.84 0.79 -8.69
N ARG A 59 -6.07 -0.01 -9.72
CA ARG A 59 -5.11 -0.24 -10.79
C ARG A 59 -5.33 0.66 -12.00
N ALA A 60 -6.41 1.45 -12.01
CA ALA A 60 -6.76 2.30 -13.14
C ALA A 60 -6.06 3.66 -13.08
N THR A 61 -6.05 4.31 -11.92
CA THR A 61 -5.56 5.69 -11.79
C THR A 61 -4.36 5.84 -10.87
N MET A 62 -4.31 5.11 -9.75
CA MET A 62 -3.23 5.25 -8.78
C MET A 62 -1.83 5.01 -9.36
N PRO A 63 -1.60 3.97 -10.20
CA PRO A 63 -0.28 3.75 -10.78
C PRO A 63 0.21 4.93 -11.62
N ASP A 64 -0.66 5.57 -12.39
CA ASP A 64 -0.26 6.73 -13.22
C ASP A 64 0.21 7.90 -12.35
N PHE A 65 -0.49 8.18 -11.26
CA PHE A 65 -0.07 9.23 -10.32
C PHE A 65 1.24 8.87 -9.63
N ALA A 66 1.43 7.59 -9.28
CA ALA A 66 2.68 7.13 -8.67
C ALA A 66 3.87 7.31 -9.63
N TYR A 67 3.72 6.91 -10.87
CA TYR A 67 4.77 7.09 -11.88
C TYR A 67 5.02 8.56 -12.21
N SER A 68 4.00 9.40 -12.17
CA SER A 68 4.17 10.85 -12.33
C SER A 68 5.08 11.43 -11.26
N ARG A 69 4.97 10.98 -10.01
CA ARG A 69 5.88 11.39 -8.94
C ARG A 69 7.31 10.97 -9.23
N VAL A 70 7.51 9.73 -9.67
CA VAL A 70 8.84 9.20 -10.01
C VAL A 70 9.46 10.00 -11.15
N THR A 71 8.69 10.26 -12.20
CA THR A 71 9.14 11.05 -13.36
C THR A 71 9.52 12.47 -12.96
N ALA A 72 8.80 13.06 -12.02
CA ALA A 72 9.07 14.40 -11.50
C ALA A 72 10.24 14.45 -10.50
N GLY A 73 10.88 13.33 -10.21
CA GLY A 73 11.96 13.26 -9.24
C GLY A 73 11.50 13.33 -7.79
N GLN A 74 10.21 13.14 -7.51
CA GLN A 74 9.65 13.14 -6.16
C GLN A 74 9.75 11.75 -5.55
N SER A 75 9.91 11.67 -4.21
CA SER A 75 9.97 10.38 -3.54
C SER A 75 8.65 9.63 -3.68
N MET A 76 8.75 8.33 -3.85
CA MET A 76 7.61 7.42 -3.94
C MET A 76 8.03 6.09 -3.33
N PRO A 77 7.65 5.81 -2.06
CA PRO A 77 8.16 4.63 -1.33
C PRO A 77 7.75 3.29 -1.92
N GLY A 78 6.67 3.27 -2.69
CA GLY A 78 6.17 2.08 -3.34
C GLY A 78 4.66 2.00 -3.28
N VAL A 79 4.07 1.28 -4.24
CA VAL A 79 2.63 1.01 -4.27
C VAL A 79 2.43 -0.48 -4.53
N PHE A 80 1.64 -1.13 -3.69
CA PHE A 80 1.16 -2.49 -3.94
C PHE A 80 -0.31 -2.41 -4.36
N VAL A 81 -0.56 -2.75 -5.62
CA VAL A 81 -1.92 -2.83 -6.15
C VAL A 81 -2.40 -4.26 -5.99
N VAL A 82 -3.34 -4.45 -5.07
CA VAL A 82 -3.89 -5.78 -4.76
C VAL A 82 -5.15 -5.98 -5.59
N ASN A 83 -5.20 -7.04 -6.38
CA ASN A 83 -6.39 -7.38 -7.15
C ASN A 83 -7.55 -7.63 -6.19
N ASP A 84 -8.64 -6.87 -6.33
CA ASP A 84 -9.81 -6.95 -5.45
C ASP A 84 -10.65 -8.20 -5.65
N ARG A 85 -10.34 -9.00 -6.67
CA ARG A 85 -11.06 -10.24 -7.01
C ARG A 85 -10.41 -11.50 -6.45
N ILE A 86 -9.21 -11.40 -5.87
CA ILE A 86 -8.60 -12.57 -5.25
C ILE A 86 -9.21 -12.81 -3.86
N PRO A 87 -9.18 -14.06 -3.37
CA PRO A 87 -9.64 -14.33 -2.01
C PRO A 87 -8.86 -13.49 -0.99
N VAL A 88 -9.56 -13.02 0.04
CA VAL A 88 -8.94 -12.24 1.13
C VAL A 88 -7.74 -12.97 1.71
N ARG A 89 -7.86 -14.29 1.94
CA ARG A 89 -6.76 -15.10 2.46
C ARG A 89 -5.52 -15.04 1.58
N GLN A 90 -5.68 -15.09 0.27
CA GLN A 90 -4.55 -15.01 -0.66
C GLN A 90 -3.86 -13.65 -0.58
N ALA A 91 -4.64 -12.58 -0.49
CA ALA A 91 -4.08 -11.24 -0.33
C ALA A 91 -3.28 -11.12 0.97
N ILE A 92 -3.82 -11.65 2.06
CA ILE A 92 -3.12 -11.67 3.36
C ILE A 92 -1.82 -12.44 3.24
N ASP A 93 -1.84 -13.63 2.67
CA ASP A 93 -0.64 -14.48 2.56
C ASP A 93 0.47 -13.79 1.77
N VAL A 94 0.14 -13.17 0.62
CA VAL A 94 1.17 -12.53 -0.21
C VAL A 94 1.74 -11.27 0.45
N LEU A 95 0.91 -10.49 1.13
CA LEU A 95 1.37 -9.28 1.82
C LEU A 95 2.26 -9.62 3.01
N LEU A 96 1.92 -10.65 3.78
CA LEU A 96 2.78 -11.11 4.87
C LEU A 96 4.11 -11.65 4.35
N LEU A 97 4.10 -12.35 3.23
CA LEU A 97 5.32 -12.84 2.60
C LEU A 97 6.23 -11.67 2.20
N LEU A 98 5.67 -10.64 1.60
CA LEU A 98 6.45 -9.45 1.22
C LEU A 98 7.02 -8.74 2.45
N ASP A 99 6.27 -8.63 3.53
CA ASP A 99 6.76 -8.02 4.76
C ASP A 99 7.94 -8.79 5.36
N ILE A 100 7.90 -10.12 5.31
CA ILE A 100 8.95 -10.98 5.86
C ILE A 100 10.17 -11.02 4.94
N CYS A 101 9.96 -11.08 3.62
CA CYS A 101 11.01 -11.43 2.65
C CYS A 101 11.61 -10.23 1.93
N SER A 102 11.16 -9.01 2.19
CA SER A 102 11.68 -7.83 1.49
C SER A 102 11.92 -6.66 2.44
N GLU A 103 12.70 -5.70 1.96
CA GLU A 103 13.04 -4.50 2.70
C GLU A 103 12.37 -3.28 2.06
N GLN A 104 12.09 -2.27 2.87
CA GLN A 104 11.40 -1.04 2.45
C GLN A 104 12.04 -0.42 1.20
N ALA A 105 13.36 -0.32 1.18
CA ALA A 105 14.10 0.34 0.10
C ALA A 105 13.97 -0.37 -1.26
N GLU A 106 13.66 -1.67 -1.26
CA GLU A 106 13.51 -2.42 -2.51
C GLU A 106 12.35 -1.93 -3.35
N TRP A 107 11.36 -1.31 -2.72
CA TRP A 107 10.10 -0.92 -3.38
C TRP A 107 10.06 0.55 -3.79
N ALA A 108 11.07 1.33 -3.42
CA ALA A 108 11.12 2.74 -3.75
C ALA A 108 11.03 2.96 -5.28
N GLY A 109 10.08 3.77 -5.69
CA GLY A 109 9.85 4.08 -7.10
C GLY A 109 9.10 3.00 -7.88
N LEU A 110 8.64 1.95 -7.24
CA LEU A 110 8.02 0.81 -7.93
C LEU A 110 6.53 0.67 -7.60
N VAL A 111 5.79 0.19 -8.60
CA VAL A 111 4.40 -0.26 -8.44
C VAL A 111 4.39 -1.77 -8.67
N LEU A 112 3.95 -2.52 -7.68
CA LEU A 112 3.85 -3.98 -7.74
C LEU A 112 2.39 -4.39 -7.79
N TYR A 113 2.06 -5.26 -8.75
CA TYR A 113 0.70 -5.80 -8.89
C TYR A 113 0.62 -7.18 -8.25
N LEU A 114 -0.34 -7.37 -7.34
CA LEU A 114 -0.53 -8.61 -6.61
C LEU A 114 -1.85 -9.27 -6.98
N PRO A 115 -1.91 -10.62 -7.11
CA PRO A 115 -0.81 -11.56 -6.88
C PRO A 115 0.24 -11.52 -7.98
N LEU A 116 1.37 -12.03 -7.63
CA LEU A 116 2.49 -12.11 -8.56
C LEU A 116 2.28 -13.19 -9.63
#